data_712ce8185d39bffef1523328138afe4d
#
_entry.id   712ce8185d39bffef1523328138afe4d
#
_cell.length_a   1.000
_cell.length_b   1.000
_cell.length_c   1.000
_cell.angle_alpha   90.00
_cell.angle_beta   90.00
_cell.angle_gamma   90.00
#
_symmetry.space_group_name_H-M   'P 1'
#
loop_
_entity.id
_entity.type
_entity.pdbx_description
1 polymer ?
#
loop_
_entity_poly.entity_id
_entity_poly.type
_entity_poly.pdbx_seq_one_letter_code
_entity_poly.pdbx_strand_id
1 'polypeptide(L)'
;MKKTAAVVLCTAMMLTACGGASTTETTAAGSQAAGSEAASSAEETKAASGDAQKLVLSTYGLSEDISEEEVYTPFENEFSCEIVTETGGTNDRYTKLAADPNSTIDVIELSQAMTAKGTDEGLFDTIDLSKIPNAEKLIPAAKEIAEAGQGVPYTINSIGIIYNPELTGFELTSFDDLWDERLAGMVSIPEITTTFGPAMVYVASDHAGVDVTTDNGEAAFKALADLKPNLVKTYTKSSDLINMFTSGEVAAAVVGDFGVPTIVAANPTLVYVTPDGAYANFNTINVTKNCANKELAYEYINYRISEELQTKTGKALNEAPTNKDVTFTEEESKDMTYGDKAAKVKVVDYAFVNPILNNWIDQWNRTINQ
;
A
#
# COMPACT_ATOMS: atom_id res chain seq x y z
N MET A 1 45.98 -20.13 -32.11
CA MET A 1 47.14 -20.78 -31.41
C MET A 1 46.92 -20.64 -29.91
N LYS A 2 46.98 -21.81 -29.24
CA LYS A 2 47.15 -22.11 -27.80
C LYS A 2 46.15 -21.43 -26.82
N LYS A 3 45.08 -22.02 -26.32
CA LYS A 3 44.90 -23.06 -25.26
C LYS A 3 45.75 -22.78 -24.01
N THR A 4 45.09 -22.49 -22.91
CA THR A 4 45.34 -23.27 -21.68
C THR A 4 44.15 -23.09 -20.70
N ALA A 5 43.60 -24.23 -20.31
CA ALA A 5 42.66 -24.46 -19.24
C ALA A 5 43.44 -24.77 -17.94
N ALA A 6 42.91 -24.42 -16.80
CA ALA A 6 43.32 -25.01 -15.53
C ALA A 6 42.09 -25.29 -14.66
N VAL A 7 41.93 -26.58 -14.42
CA VAL A 7 41.05 -27.26 -13.46
C VAL A 7 41.86 -27.58 -12.22
N VAL A 8 41.33 -27.38 -11.02
CA VAL A 8 41.68 -28.09 -9.76
C VAL A 8 40.53 -27.90 -8.81
N LEU A 9 39.75 -28.85 -8.48
CA LEU A 9 39.78 -30.12 -7.74
C LEU A 9 39.43 -29.95 -6.25
N CYS A 10 38.39 -30.66 -5.89
CA CYS A 10 37.77 -30.98 -4.60
C CYS A 10 38.73 -31.31 -3.45
N THR A 11 38.28 -31.02 -2.22
CA THR A 11 38.46 -32.04 -1.17
C THR A 11 37.34 -31.93 -0.11
N ALA A 12 36.62 -33.00 0.05
CA ALA A 12 35.73 -33.31 1.16
C ALA A 12 36.58 -33.95 2.30
N MET A 13 36.22 -33.63 3.54
CA MET A 13 36.57 -34.50 4.67
C MET A 13 35.38 -34.55 5.63
N MET A 14 34.82 -35.74 5.70
CA MET A 14 34.03 -36.25 6.82
C MET A 14 35.00 -36.72 7.92
N LEU A 15 34.60 -36.54 9.17
CA LEU A 15 34.98 -37.50 10.23
C LEU A 15 33.93 -37.50 11.34
N THR A 16 33.47 -38.68 11.59
CA THR A 16 32.60 -39.25 12.62
C THR A 16 33.32 -39.44 13.96
N ALA A 17 32.56 -39.44 15.06
CA ALA A 17 32.46 -40.50 16.08
C ALA A 17 32.15 -39.92 17.48
N CYS A 18 31.03 -40.31 18.01
CA CYS A 18 30.79 -41.35 19.04
C CYS A 18 31.19 -41.01 20.50
N GLY A 19 30.17 -40.99 21.36
CA GLY A 19 30.09 -41.92 22.45
C GLY A 19 30.10 -41.38 23.86
N GLY A 20 29.11 -41.76 24.68
CA GLY A 20 29.31 -41.98 26.09
C GLY A 20 28.21 -41.44 27.02
N ALA A 21 27.27 -42.28 27.33
CA ALA A 21 26.34 -42.16 28.46
C ALA A 21 27.04 -42.41 29.79
N SER A 22 26.65 -41.77 30.87
CA SER A 22 26.61 -42.41 32.18
C SER A 22 25.69 -41.68 33.17
N THR A 23 24.80 -42.45 33.67
CA THR A 23 23.87 -42.25 34.80
C THR A 23 24.66 -42.17 36.14
N THR A 24 24.14 -41.40 37.11
CA THR A 24 24.03 -41.89 38.51
C THR A 24 23.06 -41.05 39.34
N GLU A 25 22.13 -41.75 39.94
CA GLU A 25 21.22 -41.33 41.03
C GLU A 25 22.01 -41.06 42.33
N THR A 26 21.46 -40.27 43.28
CA THR A 26 21.10 -40.75 44.62
C THR A 26 20.70 -39.62 45.57
N THR A 27 19.45 -39.64 46.06
CA THR A 27 18.89 -39.55 47.42
C THR A 27 19.17 -38.33 48.31
N ALA A 28 18.11 -37.63 48.67
CA ALA A 28 17.21 -37.64 49.84
C ALA A 28 17.74 -37.02 51.15
N ALA A 29 16.88 -36.20 51.71
CA ALA A 29 16.43 -35.94 53.10
C ALA A 29 16.43 -34.43 53.42
N GLY A 30 15.39 -33.73 53.70
CA GLY A 30 14.35 -33.90 54.69
C GLY A 30 14.56 -32.88 55.81
N SER A 31 13.73 -31.81 55.95
CA SER A 31 13.33 -31.35 57.28
C SER A 31 12.21 -30.27 57.13
N GLN A 32 11.14 -30.48 57.87
CA GLN A 32 10.01 -29.59 58.10
C GLN A 32 10.35 -28.41 59.05
N ALA A 33 9.65 -27.28 58.83
CA ALA A 33 8.90 -26.52 59.91
C ALA A 33 8.24 -25.29 59.29
N ALA A 34 6.94 -25.29 59.19
CA ALA A 34 5.89 -24.57 59.93
C ALA A 34 5.80 -23.05 59.74
N GLY A 35 4.73 -22.62 59.09
CA GLY A 35 3.71 -21.73 59.58
C GLY A 35 3.86 -20.23 59.36
N SER A 36 3.04 -19.71 58.44
CA SER A 36 2.21 -18.50 58.74
C SER A 36 1.29 -18.21 57.54
N GLU A 37 -0.01 -18.24 57.81
CA GLU A 37 -1.08 -17.78 56.91
C GLU A 37 -0.98 -16.27 56.66
N ALA A 38 -1.03 -15.86 55.43
CA ALA A 38 -1.54 -14.56 55.01
C ALA A 38 -2.26 -14.75 53.68
N ALA A 39 -3.57 -14.60 53.72
CA ALA A 39 -4.45 -14.56 52.57
C ALA A 39 -4.09 -13.39 51.66
N SER A 40 -3.74 -13.68 50.44
CA SER A 40 -3.70 -12.70 49.36
C SER A 40 -4.51 -13.30 48.20
N SER A 41 -5.53 -12.55 47.79
CA SER A 41 -6.42 -12.80 46.65
C SER A 41 -5.60 -13.19 45.41
N ALA A 42 -5.80 -14.41 44.96
CA ALA A 42 -5.32 -14.84 43.67
C ALA A 42 -6.28 -14.25 42.61
N GLU A 43 -5.83 -13.21 41.92
CA GLU A 43 -6.31 -12.97 40.54
C GLU A 43 -5.88 -14.19 39.70
N GLU A 44 -6.87 -14.93 39.26
CA GLU A 44 -6.68 -15.96 38.25
C GLU A 44 -6.22 -15.29 36.96
N THR A 45 -4.93 -15.21 36.72
CA THR A 45 -4.38 -15.09 35.37
C THR A 45 -4.71 -16.40 34.65
N LYS A 46 -5.76 -16.34 33.84
CA LYS A 46 -6.13 -17.38 32.89
C LYS A 46 -4.97 -17.47 31.88
N ALA A 47 -4.04 -18.40 32.10
CA ALA A 47 -3.09 -18.80 31.08
C ALA A 47 -3.91 -19.47 29.97
N ALA A 48 -4.14 -18.75 28.89
CA ALA A 48 -4.69 -19.30 27.66
C ALA A 48 -3.57 -20.13 26.98
N SER A 49 -3.56 -21.43 27.22
CA SER A 49 -2.86 -22.41 26.38
C SER A 49 -3.77 -22.77 25.21
N GLY A 50 -3.91 -21.86 24.27
CA GLY A 50 -4.45 -22.09 22.92
C GLY A 50 -3.43 -21.54 21.95
N ASP A 51 -3.27 -22.17 20.79
CA ASP A 51 -2.48 -21.59 19.69
C ASP A 51 -3.01 -20.17 19.47
N ALA A 52 -2.08 -19.18 19.41
CA ALA A 52 -2.45 -17.79 19.17
C ALA A 52 -3.30 -17.71 17.90
N GLN A 53 -4.36 -16.92 17.93
CA GLN A 53 -5.20 -16.70 16.74
C GLN A 53 -4.33 -16.05 15.67
N LYS A 54 -4.50 -16.47 14.41
CA LYS A 54 -3.74 -15.90 13.29
C LYS A 54 -4.65 -15.08 12.40
N LEU A 55 -4.10 -13.99 11.86
CA LEU A 55 -4.69 -13.20 10.80
C LEU A 55 -3.69 -13.13 9.64
N VAL A 56 -4.04 -13.74 8.52
CA VAL A 56 -3.23 -13.65 7.30
C VAL A 56 -3.63 -12.40 6.53
N LEU A 57 -2.74 -11.41 6.53
CA LEU A 57 -2.94 -10.09 5.94
C LEU A 57 -2.14 -9.95 4.64
N SER A 58 -2.81 -9.72 3.53
CA SER A 58 -2.18 -9.34 2.26
C SER A 58 -2.18 -7.82 2.10
N THR A 59 -1.00 -7.20 2.09
CA THR A 59 -0.85 -5.74 2.18
C THR A 59 0.28 -5.19 1.30
N TYR A 60 0.48 -3.88 1.32
CA TYR A 60 1.55 -3.20 0.61
C TYR A 60 2.90 -3.35 1.32
N GLY A 61 3.98 -3.52 0.54
CA GLY A 61 5.35 -3.65 1.06
C GLY A 61 6.12 -2.34 1.13
N LEU A 62 5.45 -1.21 1.37
CA LEU A 62 6.11 0.08 1.57
C LEU A 62 6.25 0.34 3.08
N SER A 63 7.47 0.70 3.52
CA SER A 63 7.76 1.03 4.93
C SER A 63 7.35 -0.10 5.90
N GLU A 64 7.73 -1.33 5.58
CA GLU A 64 7.36 -2.53 6.35
C GLU A 64 7.78 -2.41 7.82
N ASP A 65 8.99 -1.89 8.11
CA ASP A 65 9.48 -1.70 9.48
C ASP A 65 8.55 -0.79 10.31
N ILE A 66 8.06 0.31 9.70
CA ILE A 66 7.15 1.24 10.36
C ILE A 66 5.77 0.61 10.54
N SER A 67 5.29 -0.12 9.53
CA SER A 67 4.03 -0.83 9.63
C SER A 67 4.05 -1.90 10.72
N GLU A 68 5.17 -2.60 10.86
CA GLU A 68 5.38 -3.58 11.94
C GLU A 68 5.33 -2.90 13.31
N GLU A 69 6.04 -1.78 13.49
CA GLU A 69 6.14 -1.07 14.77
C GLU A 69 4.82 -0.38 15.17
N GLU A 70 4.17 0.30 14.21
CA GLU A 70 3.03 1.18 14.53
C GLU A 70 1.66 0.52 14.34
N VAL A 71 1.57 -0.52 13.50
CA VAL A 71 0.29 -1.16 13.16
C VAL A 71 0.21 -2.59 13.67
N TYR A 72 1.16 -3.47 13.27
CA TYR A 72 0.98 -4.90 13.49
C TYR A 72 1.31 -5.32 14.91
N THR A 73 2.49 -5.01 15.42
CA THR A 73 2.88 -5.35 16.80
C THR A 73 1.90 -4.81 17.86
N PRO A 74 1.40 -3.55 17.78
CA PRO A 74 0.38 -3.09 18.74
C PRO A 74 -0.93 -3.87 18.64
N PHE A 75 -1.40 -4.20 17.44
CA PHE A 75 -2.61 -5.00 17.25
C PHE A 75 -2.45 -6.42 17.81
N GLU A 76 -1.33 -7.09 17.53
CA GLU A 76 -1.02 -8.42 18.06
C GLU A 76 -1.05 -8.46 19.59
N ASN A 77 -0.47 -7.44 20.23
CA ASN A 77 -0.45 -7.31 21.68
C ASN A 77 -1.86 -7.08 22.25
N GLU A 78 -2.68 -6.23 21.61
CA GLU A 78 -4.03 -5.91 22.08
C GLU A 78 -4.97 -7.11 21.95
N PHE A 79 -4.91 -7.82 20.82
CA PHE A 79 -5.83 -8.91 20.51
C PHE A 79 -5.25 -10.30 20.79
N SER A 80 -4.03 -10.40 21.30
CA SER A 80 -3.35 -11.68 21.59
C SER A 80 -3.34 -12.63 20.38
N CYS A 81 -2.99 -12.13 19.22
CA CYS A 81 -2.95 -12.84 17.94
C CYS A 81 -1.57 -12.72 17.27
N GLU A 82 -1.41 -13.37 16.12
CA GLU A 82 -0.24 -13.26 15.22
C GLU A 82 -0.73 -12.76 13.86
N ILE A 83 -0.14 -11.67 13.35
CA ILE A 83 -0.33 -11.23 11.97
C ILE A 83 0.72 -11.88 11.08
N VAL A 84 0.28 -12.54 10.02
CA VAL A 84 1.17 -13.09 9.00
C VAL A 84 0.98 -12.26 7.73
N THR A 85 1.98 -11.48 7.35
CA THR A 85 1.90 -10.59 6.20
C THR A 85 2.32 -11.25 4.90
N GLU A 86 1.59 -10.97 3.82
CA GLU A 86 2.02 -11.17 2.44
C GLU A 86 2.07 -9.82 1.75
N THR A 87 3.27 -9.39 1.32
CA THR A 87 3.46 -8.05 0.74
C THR A 87 3.62 -8.08 -0.77
N GLY A 88 3.20 -6.98 -1.43
CA GLY A 88 3.34 -6.83 -2.88
C GLY A 88 2.53 -5.70 -3.48
N GLY A 89 2.62 -5.55 -4.80
CA GLY A 89 1.78 -4.62 -5.55
C GLY A 89 0.31 -5.03 -5.55
N THR A 90 -0.60 -4.07 -5.67
CA THR A 90 -2.04 -4.33 -5.61
C THR A 90 -2.51 -5.36 -6.64
N ASN A 91 -2.04 -5.25 -7.90
CA ASN A 91 -2.41 -6.17 -8.97
C ASN A 91 -1.87 -7.58 -8.77
N ASP A 92 -0.64 -7.72 -8.28
CA ASP A 92 -0.01 -9.02 -8.05
C ASP A 92 -0.75 -9.78 -6.94
N ARG A 93 -1.06 -9.09 -5.83
CA ARG A 93 -1.79 -9.66 -4.70
C ARG A 93 -3.23 -10.03 -5.06
N TYR A 94 -3.91 -9.15 -5.80
CA TYR A 94 -5.23 -9.44 -6.37
C TYR A 94 -5.19 -10.69 -7.26
N THR A 95 -4.25 -10.74 -8.22
CA THR A 95 -4.13 -11.86 -9.16
C THR A 95 -3.85 -13.18 -8.44
N LYS A 96 -2.99 -13.15 -7.41
CA LYS A 96 -2.70 -14.31 -6.58
C LYS A 96 -3.95 -14.81 -5.87
N LEU A 97 -4.73 -13.92 -5.23
CA LEU A 97 -5.99 -14.27 -4.57
C LEU A 97 -7.01 -14.85 -5.56
N ALA A 98 -7.20 -14.20 -6.71
CA ALA A 98 -8.17 -14.61 -7.72
C ALA A 98 -7.82 -15.97 -8.38
N ALA A 99 -6.54 -16.31 -8.45
CA ALA A 99 -6.07 -17.58 -9.02
C ALA A 99 -6.13 -18.76 -8.06
N ASP A 100 -6.24 -18.51 -6.74
CA ASP A 100 -6.23 -19.56 -5.72
C ASP A 100 -7.56 -19.64 -4.95
N PRO A 101 -8.47 -20.56 -5.34
CA PRO A 101 -9.73 -20.75 -4.65
C PRO A 101 -9.59 -21.28 -3.21
N ASN A 102 -8.39 -21.74 -2.81
CA ASN A 102 -8.06 -22.22 -1.46
C ASN A 102 -7.14 -21.25 -0.71
N SER A 103 -7.06 -20.01 -1.14
CA SER A 103 -6.25 -18.98 -0.49
C SER A 103 -6.53 -18.93 1.01
N THR A 104 -5.48 -18.82 1.80
CA THR A 104 -5.54 -18.68 3.27
C THR A 104 -5.49 -17.21 3.72
N ILE A 105 -5.55 -16.27 2.80
CA ILE A 105 -5.60 -14.84 3.11
C ILE A 105 -6.95 -14.54 3.78
N ASP A 106 -6.91 -13.98 4.99
CA ASP A 106 -8.10 -13.55 5.73
C ASP A 106 -8.54 -12.16 5.31
N VAL A 107 -7.59 -11.24 5.26
CA VAL A 107 -7.80 -9.82 4.95
C VAL A 107 -6.85 -9.39 3.83
N ILE A 108 -7.37 -8.62 2.89
CA ILE A 108 -6.55 -8.04 1.81
C ILE A 108 -6.81 -6.54 1.67
N GLU A 109 -5.71 -5.77 1.70
CA GLU A 109 -5.72 -4.33 1.44
C GLU A 109 -5.45 -4.09 -0.04
N LEU A 110 -6.35 -3.43 -0.74
CA LEU A 110 -6.28 -3.22 -2.19
C LEU A 110 -6.58 -1.76 -2.56
N SER A 111 -6.17 -1.37 -3.76
CA SER A 111 -6.69 -0.15 -4.37
C SER A 111 -8.19 -0.31 -4.68
N GLN A 112 -8.91 0.80 -4.73
CA GLN A 112 -10.34 0.83 -5.04
C GLN A 112 -10.67 0.09 -6.34
N ALA A 113 -9.80 0.21 -7.36
CA ALA A 113 -9.95 -0.49 -8.64
C ALA A 113 -10.01 -2.02 -8.49
N MET A 114 -9.06 -2.57 -7.72
CA MET A 114 -8.97 -4.03 -7.53
C MET A 114 -10.04 -4.53 -6.55
N THR A 115 -10.45 -3.69 -5.61
CA THR A 115 -11.58 -4.01 -4.74
C THR A 115 -12.89 -4.09 -5.54
N ALA A 116 -13.18 -3.09 -6.39
CA ALA A 116 -14.35 -3.13 -7.26
C ALA A 116 -14.37 -4.40 -8.11
N LYS A 117 -13.24 -4.71 -8.76
CA LYS A 117 -13.10 -5.92 -9.56
C LYS A 117 -13.31 -7.20 -8.75
N GLY A 118 -12.69 -7.31 -7.58
CA GLY A 118 -12.83 -8.50 -6.73
C GLY A 118 -14.22 -8.66 -6.13
N THR A 119 -14.93 -7.56 -5.88
CA THR A 119 -16.34 -7.57 -5.47
C THR A 119 -17.22 -8.13 -6.59
N ASP A 120 -17.04 -7.67 -7.82
CA ASP A 120 -17.77 -8.17 -8.99
C ASP A 120 -17.49 -9.66 -9.25
N GLU A 121 -16.27 -10.12 -9.02
CA GLU A 121 -15.86 -11.53 -9.15
C GLU A 121 -16.24 -12.39 -7.93
N GLY A 122 -16.80 -11.78 -6.86
CA GLY A 122 -17.27 -12.50 -5.68
C GLY A 122 -16.15 -13.03 -4.77
N LEU A 123 -14.96 -12.41 -4.77
CA LEU A 123 -13.80 -12.83 -3.98
C LEU A 123 -13.92 -12.45 -2.50
N PHE A 124 -14.76 -11.47 -2.17
CA PHE A 124 -14.87 -10.91 -0.83
C PHE A 124 -16.21 -11.24 -0.17
N ASP A 125 -16.18 -11.32 1.15
CA ASP A 125 -17.39 -11.36 1.96
C ASP A 125 -18.01 -9.96 2.08
N THR A 126 -19.31 -9.94 2.29
CA THR A 126 -20.00 -8.71 2.68
C THR A 126 -19.64 -8.35 4.11
N ILE A 127 -19.08 -7.16 4.31
CA ILE A 127 -18.71 -6.66 5.63
C ILE A 127 -19.94 -6.04 6.32
N ASP A 128 -20.24 -6.52 7.53
CA ASP A 128 -21.28 -5.94 8.37
C ASP A 128 -20.74 -4.73 9.14
N LEU A 129 -20.96 -3.53 8.60
CA LEU A 129 -20.46 -2.28 9.18
C LEU A 129 -20.98 -2.02 10.60
N SER A 130 -22.12 -2.64 11.01
CA SER A 130 -22.63 -2.48 12.37
C SER A 130 -21.75 -3.10 13.45
N LYS A 131 -20.82 -3.98 13.04
CA LYS A 131 -19.78 -4.60 13.89
C LYS A 131 -18.47 -3.83 13.90
N ILE A 132 -18.39 -2.70 13.20
CA ILE A 132 -17.19 -1.87 13.07
C ILE A 132 -17.54 -0.46 13.56
N PRO A 133 -17.48 -0.18 14.87
CA PRO A 133 -17.91 1.09 15.44
C PRO A 133 -17.27 2.32 14.80
N ASN A 134 -15.99 2.23 14.41
CA ASN A 134 -15.29 3.32 13.75
C ASN A 134 -15.77 3.60 12.30
N ALA A 135 -16.56 2.71 11.69
CA ALA A 135 -17.14 2.98 10.37
C ALA A 135 -18.08 4.20 10.37
N GLU A 136 -18.70 4.52 11.51
CA GLU A 136 -19.51 5.74 11.67
C GLU A 136 -18.66 7.03 11.66
N LYS A 137 -17.36 6.89 11.83
CA LYS A 137 -16.40 8.00 11.84
C LYS A 137 -15.77 8.26 10.48
N LEU A 138 -16.05 7.44 9.48
CA LEU A 138 -15.54 7.64 8.13
C LEU A 138 -16.00 8.99 7.54
N ILE A 139 -15.11 9.62 6.76
CA ILE A 139 -15.48 10.77 5.93
C ILE A 139 -16.56 10.37 4.90
N PRO A 140 -17.40 11.28 4.42
CA PRO A 140 -18.56 10.92 3.58
C PRO A 140 -18.21 10.03 2.39
N ALA A 141 -17.18 10.39 1.61
CA ALA A 141 -16.79 9.61 0.44
C ALA A 141 -16.31 8.18 0.79
N ALA A 142 -15.59 8.01 1.90
CA ALA A 142 -15.17 6.70 2.38
C ALA A 142 -16.36 5.86 2.88
N LYS A 143 -17.31 6.52 3.55
CA LYS A 143 -18.54 5.87 4.03
C LYS A 143 -19.41 5.36 2.88
N GLU A 144 -19.58 6.15 1.82
CA GLU A 144 -20.29 5.74 0.61
C GLU A 144 -19.69 4.47 -0.04
N ILE A 145 -18.35 4.39 -0.13
CA ILE A 145 -17.64 3.22 -0.64
C ILE A 145 -17.91 1.99 0.24
N ALA A 146 -17.81 2.14 1.56
CA ALA A 146 -18.04 1.04 2.50
C ALA A 146 -19.50 0.55 2.47
N GLU A 147 -20.48 1.45 2.45
CA GLU A 147 -21.92 1.16 2.36
C GLU A 147 -22.28 0.51 1.01
N ALA A 148 -21.57 0.82 -0.06
CA ALA A 148 -21.72 0.16 -1.35
C ALA A 148 -21.10 -1.26 -1.40
N GLY A 149 -20.49 -1.74 -0.30
CA GLY A 149 -19.86 -3.05 -0.23
C GLY A 149 -18.53 -3.15 -0.99
N GLN A 150 -17.87 -2.01 -1.21
CA GLN A 150 -16.59 -1.90 -1.91
C GLN A 150 -15.39 -1.86 -0.94
N GLY A 151 -15.41 -2.74 0.08
CA GLY A 151 -14.42 -2.75 1.17
C GLY A 151 -14.57 -1.57 2.12
N VAL A 152 -13.71 -1.49 3.13
CA VAL A 152 -13.66 -0.38 4.09
C VAL A 152 -12.44 0.48 3.81
N PRO A 153 -12.60 1.74 3.33
CA PRO A 153 -11.47 2.61 3.06
C PRO A 153 -10.73 3.00 4.36
N TYR A 154 -9.41 2.84 4.35
CA TYR A 154 -8.57 3.21 5.50
C TYR A 154 -7.62 4.37 5.22
N THR A 155 -7.34 4.66 3.95
CA THR A 155 -6.56 5.84 3.55
C THR A 155 -7.01 6.35 2.19
N ILE A 156 -6.84 7.65 1.97
CA ILE A 156 -7.01 8.31 0.68
C ILE A 156 -5.66 8.85 0.21
N ASN A 157 -5.34 8.68 -1.06
CA ASN A 157 -4.13 9.18 -1.69
C ASN A 157 -4.49 9.85 -3.01
N SER A 158 -3.72 10.84 -3.43
CA SER A 158 -3.87 11.40 -4.78
C SER A 158 -2.53 11.52 -5.49
N ILE A 159 -2.59 11.63 -6.80
CA ILE A 159 -1.42 11.96 -7.60
C ILE A 159 -1.12 13.44 -7.52
N GLY A 160 0.18 13.75 -7.54
CA GLY A 160 0.70 15.10 -7.69
C GLY A 160 1.96 15.07 -8.56
N ILE A 161 2.60 16.22 -8.65
CA ILE A 161 3.86 16.36 -9.38
C ILE A 161 4.98 16.60 -8.38
N ILE A 162 6.02 15.76 -8.44
CA ILE A 162 7.28 15.97 -7.73
C ILE A 162 8.33 16.39 -8.76
N TYR A 163 9.10 17.44 -8.47
CA TYR A 163 10.06 17.96 -9.45
C TYR A 163 11.24 18.64 -8.78
N ASN A 164 12.36 18.75 -9.52
CA ASN A 164 13.53 19.51 -9.15
C ASN A 164 13.47 20.90 -9.84
N PRO A 165 13.22 22.01 -9.10
CA PRO A 165 13.07 23.32 -9.69
C PRO A 165 14.34 23.86 -10.38
N GLU A 166 15.53 23.38 -9.99
CA GLU A 166 16.78 23.75 -10.64
C GLU A 166 16.91 23.10 -12.04
N LEU A 167 16.39 21.88 -12.20
CA LEU A 167 16.44 21.16 -13.48
C LEU A 167 15.31 21.56 -14.42
N THR A 168 14.09 21.78 -13.90
CA THR A 168 12.98 22.25 -14.72
C THR A 168 13.14 23.69 -15.16
N GLY A 169 13.77 24.55 -14.32
CA GLY A 169 13.97 25.97 -14.58
C GLY A 169 12.69 26.82 -14.45
N PHE A 170 11.56 26.21 -14.05
CA PHE A 170 10.29 26.89 -13.78
C PHE A 170 9.46 26.06 -12.80
N GLU A 171 8.48 26.70 -12.17
CA GLU A 171 7.57 26.05 -11.25
C GLU A 171 6.49 25.26 -12.01
N LEU A 172 6.24 24.02 -11.56
CA LEU A 172 5.13 23.19 -12.03
C LEU A 172 3.96 23.35 -11.06
N THR A 173 2.81 23.77 -11.55
CA THR A 173 1.61 24.07 -10.74
C THR A 173 0.36 23.35 -11.24
N SER A 174 0.40 22.87 -12.47
CA SER A 174 -0.70 22.18 -13.15
C SER A 174 -0.19 20.89 -13.81
N PHE A 175 -1.06 19.90 -13.98
CA PHE A 175 -0.72 18.75 -14.81
C PHE A 175 -0.46 19.14 -16.28
N ASP A 176 -1.07 20.23 -16.77
CA ASP A 176 -0.80 20.73 -18.13
C ASP A 176 0.65 21.13 -18.35
N ASP A 177 1.37 21.53 -17.28
CA ASP A 177 2.79 21.85 -17.36
C ASP A 177 3.65 20.65 -17.80
N LEU A 178 3.18 19.41 -17.66
CA LEU A 178 3.89 18.21 -18.11
C LEU A 178 4.06 18.17 -19.63
N TRP A 179 3.19 18.86 -20.41
CA TRP A 179 3.28 18.98 -21.87
C TRP A 179 4.19 20.11 -22.36
N ASP A 180 4.79 20.89 -21.45
CA ASP A 180 5.74 21.94 -21.84
C ASP A 180 6.98 21.33 -22.49
N GLU A 181 7.34 21.83 -23.68
CA GLU A 181 8.49 21.33 -24.46
C GLU A 181 9.85 21.47 -23.74
N ARG A 182 9.92 22.36 -22.72
CA ARG A 182 11.11 22.51 -21.87
C ARG A 182 11.41 21.26 -21.03
N LEU A 183 10.42 20.39 -20.86
CA LEU A 183 10.57 19.13 -20.14
C LEU A 183 10.94 17.93 -21.05
N ALA A 184 11.33 18.18 -22.30
CA ALA A 184 11.67 17.12 -23.25
C ALA A 184 12.71 16.13 -22.68
N GLY A 185 12.31 14.84 -22.58
CA GLY A 185 13.16 13.78 -22.02
C GLY A 185 13.48 13.94 -20.55
N MET A 186 12.60 14.55 -19.73
CA MET A 186 12.83 14.82 -18.30
C MET A 186 11.72 14.35 -17.38
N VAL A 187 10.64 13.75 -17.90
CA VAL A 187 9.45 13.39 -17.13
C VAL A 187 9.32 11.88 -16.97
N SER A 188 8.83 11.43 -15.81
CA SER A 188 8.37 10.06 -15.57
C SER A 188 6.94 10.05 -15.05
N ILE A 189 6.18 9.04 -15.48
CA ILE A 189 4.78 8.84 -15.06
C ILE A 189 4.56 7.39 -14.63
N PRO A 190 3.55 7.10 -13.77
CA PRO A 190 3.25 5.73 -13.39
C PRO A 190 2.80 4.88 -14.58
N GLU A 191 3.23 3.62 -14.62
CA GLU A 191 2.81 2.64 -15.62
C GLU A 191 1.29 2.38 -15.50
N ILE A 192 0.61 2.15 -16.63
CA ILE A 192 -0.85 1.97 -16.71
C ILE A 192 -1.39 0.89 -15.75
N THR A 193 -0.59 -0.13 -15.48
CA THR A 193 -0.95 -1.25 -14.60
C THR A 193 -0.78 -0.97 -13.11
N THR A 194 -0.27 0.20 -12.72
CA THR A 194 -0.17 0.61 -11.31
C THR A 194 -1.49 1.20 -10.81
N THR A 195 -1.61 1.42 -9.49
CA THR A 195 -2.78 2.05 -8.87
C THR A 195 -3.17 3.37 -9.55
N PHE A 196 -2.17 4.19 -9.91
CA PHE A 196 -2.40 5.51 -10.51
C PHE A 196 -2.19 5.57 -12.03
N GLY A 197 -1.91 4.45 -12.67
CA GLY A 197 -1.78 4.42 -14.13
C GLY A 197 -3.05 4.89 -14.85
N PRO A 198 -4.24 4.36 -14.53
CA PRO A 198 -5.49 4.85 -15.11
C PRO A 198 -5.75 6.33 -14.86
N ALA A 199 -5.31 6.90 -13.73
CA ALA A 199 -5.43 8.32 -13.44
C ALA A 199 -4.68 9.19 -14.46
N MET A 200 -3.55 8.70 -15.01
CA MET A 200 -2.84 9.41 -16.09
C MET A 200 -3.64 9.52 -17.39
N VAL A 201 -4.49 8.54 -17.67
CA VAL A 201 -5.41 8.62 -18.83
C VAL A 201 -6.47 9.70 -18.58
N TYR A 202 -6.96 9.80 -17.34
CA TYR A 202 -7.90 10.88 -16.96
C TYR A 202 -7.24 12.26 -17.00
N VAL A 203 -6.01 12.40 -16.51
CA VAL A 203 -5.22 13.64 -16.61
C VAL A 203 -5.04 14.06 -18.07
N ALA A 204 -4.70 13.13 -18.95
CA ALA A 204 -4.56 13.40 -20.37
C ALA A 204 -5.90 13.75 -21.05
N SER A 205 -7.00 13.16 -20.59
CA SER A 205 -8.36 13.50 -21.02
C SER A 205 -8.73 14.93 -20.62
N ASP A 206 -8.43 15.34 -19.38
CA ASP A 206 -8.62 16.71 -18.89
C ASP A 206 -7.79 17.70 -19.74
N HIS A 207 -6.53 17.37 -20.01
CA HIS A 207 -5.65 18.16 -20.89
C HIS A 207 -6.24 18.32 -22.30
N ALA A 208 -6.80 17.25 -22.85
CA ALA A 208 -7.47 17.29 -24.15
C ALA A 208 -8.82 18.02 -24.14
N GLY A 209 -9.36 18.32 -22.94
CA GLY A 209 -10.68 18.93 -22.78
C GLY A 209 -11.85 18.03 -23.20
N VAL A 210 -11.68 16.72 -23.14
CA VAL A 210 -12.67 15.71 -23.54
C VAL A 210 -12.93 14.78 -22.37
N ASP A 211 -14.19 14.52 -22.02
CA ASP A 211 -14.53 13.54 -21.00
C ASP A 211 -14.19 12.13 -21.51
N VAL A 212 -13.33 11.42 -20.76
CA VAL A 212 -12.80 10.10 -21.09
C VAL A 212 -13.89 9.05 -21.36
N THR A 213 -15.07 9.21 -20.75
CA THR A 213 -16.19 8.27 -20.90
C THR A 213 -16.90 8.43 -22.25
N THR A 214 -16.75 9.58 -22.93
CA THR A 214 -17.46 9.90 -24.17
C THR A 214 -16.82 9.24 -25.40
N ASP A 215 -15.50 8.99 -25.36
CA ASP A 215 -14.74 8.43 -26.48
C ASP A 215 -13.86 7.22 -26.09
N ASN A 216 -14.08 6.64 -24.89
CA ASN A 216 -13.28 5.55 -24.32
C ASN A 216 -11.78 5.87 -24.22
N GLY A 217 -11.42 7.15 -24.09
CA GLY A 217 -10.05 7.62 -23.91
C GLY A 217 -9.28 7.90 -25.21
N GLU A 218 -9.94 7.94 -26.38
CA GLU A 218 -9.25 8.20 -27.66
C GLU A 218 -8.50 9.54 -27.63
N ALA A 219 -9.14 10.62 -27.16
CA ALA A 219 -8.51 11.94 -27.01
C ALA A 219 -7.37 11.91 -25.99
N ALA A 220 -7.53 11.18 -24.87
CA ALA A 220 -6.52 11.02 -23.85
C ALA A 220 -5.26 10.34 -24.41
N PHE A 221 -5.39 9.24 -25.15
CA PHE A 221 -4.23 8.56 -25.76
C PHE A 221 -3.53 9.39 -26.83
N LYS A 222 -4.26 10.27 -27.52
CA LYS A 222 -3.64 11.25 -28.40
C LYS A 222 -2.83 12.29 -27.62
N ALA A 223 -3.38 12.82 -26.52
CA ALA A 223 -2.64 13.73 -25.64
C ALA A 223 -1.41 13.04 -24.99
N LEU A 224 -1.51 11.75 -24.60
CA LEU A 224 -0.38 10.96 -24.14
C LEU A 224 0.70 10.77 -25.22
N ALA A 225 0.31 10.63 -26.49
CA ALA A 225 1.26 10.61 -27.59
C ALA A 225 2.00 11.94 -27.74
N ASP A 226 1.31 13.07 -27.53
CA ASP A 226 1.91 14.40 -27.52
C ASP A 226 2.81 14.62 -26.27
N LEU A 227 2.54 13.96 -25.16
CA LEU A 227 3.38 13.96 -23.95
C LEU A 227 4.67 13.12 -24.12
N LYS A 228 4.64 12.09 -24.95
CA LYS A 228 5.73 11.13 -25.08
C LYS A 228 7.13 11.73 -25.28
N PRO A 229 7.34 12.80 -26.08
CA PRO A 229 8.65 13.44 -26.20
C PRO A 229 9.26 13.93 -24.88
N ASN A 230 8.41 14.23 -23.88
CA ASN A 230 8.83 14.67 -22.56
C ASN A 230 9.18 13.50 -21.64
N LEU A 231 8.70 12.29 -21.95
CA LEU A 231 8.90 11.13 -21.10
C LEU A 231 10.29 10.51 -21.30
N VAL A 232 10.96 10.19 -20.19
CA VAL A 232 12.14 9.32 -20.15
C VAL A 232 11.67 7.86 -20.18
N LYS A 233 10.85 7.50 -19.22
CA LYS A 233 10.25 6.17 -19.05
C LYS A 233 9.08 6.22 -18.07
N THR A 234 8.31 5.17 -18.03
CA THR A 234 7.34 4.91 -16.96
C THR A 234 7.99 4.18 -15.79
N TYR A 235 7.35 4.19 -14.62
CA TYR A 235 7.80 3.44 -13.45
C TYR A 235 6.65 2.59 -12.87
N THR A 236 7.00 1.48 -12.21
CA THR A 236 6.04 0.60 -11.55
C THR A 236 6.06 0.69 -10.02
N LYS A 237 7.16 1.17 -9.45
CA LYS A 237 7.32 1.39 -8.01
C LYS A 237 7.79 2.80 -7.75
N SER A 238 7.12 3.51 -6.84
CA SER A 238 7.50 4.89 -6.48
C SER A 238 8.95 5.00 -5.98
N SER A 239 9.49 3.93 -5.38
CA SER A 239 10.91 3.87 -4.97
C SER A 239 11.90 3.98 -6.13
N ASP A 240 11.49 3.64 -7.37
CA ASP A 240 12.36 3.77 -8.54
C ASP A 240 12.70 5.25 -8.80
N LEU A 241 11.78 6.16 -8.47
CA LEU A 241 11.96 7.61 -8.61
C LEU A 241 13.12 8.15 -7.77
N ILE A 242 13.45 7.52 -6.63
CA ILE A 242 14.59 7.91 -5.79
C ILE A 242 15.87 7.91 -6.62
N ASN A 243 16.13 6.80 -7.34
CA ASN A 243 17.33 6.66 -8.16
C ASN A 243 17.28 7.56 -9.40
N MET A 244 16.10 7.72 -10.02
CA MET A 244 15.92 8.55 -11.21
C MET A 244 16.19 10.03 -10.91
N PHE A 245 15.73 10.55 -9.78
CA PHE A 245 16.04 11.91 -9.34
C PHE A 245 17.49 12.05 -8.87
N THR A 246 18.03 11.10 -8.10
CA THR A 246 19.40 11.13 -7.61
C THR A 246 20.44 11.11 -8.76
N SER A 247 20.14 10.38 -9.83
CA SER A 247 20.99 10.34 -11.02
C SER A 247 20.80 11.53 -11.97
N GLY A 248 19.77 12.36 -11.75
CA GLY A 248 19.38 13.42 -12.68
C GLY A 248 18.77 12.89 -13.98
N GLU A 249 18.31 11.64 -14.01
CA GLU A 249 17.62 11.05 -15.16
C GLU A 249 16.28 11.73 -15.43
N VAL A 250 15.59 12.17 -14.37
CA VAL A 250 14.33 12.90 -14.47
C VAL A 250 14.41 14.23 -13.72
N ALA A 251 13.71 15.23 -14.23
CA ALA A 251 13.51 16.52 -13.56
C ALA A 251 12.12 16.62 -12.92
N ALA A 252 11.13 15.89 -13.43
CA ALA A 252 9.77 15.85 -12.89
C ALA A 252 9.16 14.45 -12.98
N ALA A 253 8.24 14.13 -12.08
CA ALA A 253 7.46 12.90 -12.14
C ALA A 253 6.05 13.11 -11.56
N VAL A 254 5.08 12.37 -12.08
CA VAL A 254 3.78 12.21 -11.42
C VAL A 254 3.90 11.07 -10.42
N VAL A 255 3.48 11.30 -9.17
CA VAL A 255 3.61 10.32 -8.09
C VAL A 255 2.44 10.44 -7.10
N GLY A 256 2.08 9.33 -6.48
CA GLY A 256 1.15 9.33 -5.34
C GLY A 256 1.81 9.96 -4.12
N ASP A 257 1.04 10.73 -3.36
CA ASP A 257 1.48 11.48 -2.19
C ASP A 257 2.13 10.60 -1.11
N PHE A 258 1.72 9.35 -0.97
CA PHE A 258 2.33 8.37 -0.05
C PHE A 258 3.83 8.13 -0.31
N GLY A 259 4.31 8.30 -1.54
CA GLY A 259 5.72 8.12 -1.91
C GLY A 259 6.61 9.33 -1.65
N VAL A 260 6.00 10.50 -1.47
CA VAL A 260 6.71 11.80 -1.40
C VAL A 260 7.72 11.87 -0.26
N PRO A 261 7.38 11.51 1.00
CA PRO A 261 8.34 11.65 2.09
C PRO A 261 9.63 10.87 1.85
N THR A 262 9.53 9.64 1.35
CA THR A 262 10.70 8.78 1.08
C THR A 262 11.56 9.34 -0.06
N ILE A 263 10.92 9.86 -1.11
CA ILE A 263 11.62 10.43 -2.27
C ILE A 263 12.31 11.74 -1.88
N VAL A 264 11.63 12.63 -1.15
CA VAL A 264 12.17 13.91 -0.69
C VAL A 264 13.27 13.70 0.35
N ALA A 265 13.15 12.71 1.26
CA ALA A 265 14.22 12.39 2.20
C ALA A 265 15.55 12.03 1.50
N ALA A 266 15.47 11.33 0.37
CA ALA A 266 16.63 10.98 -0.46
C ALA A 266 17.11 12.15 -1.34
N ASN A 267 16.23 13.08 -1.72
CA ASN A 267 16.48 14.20 -2.62
C ASN A 267 15.82 15.49 -2.09
N PRO A 268 16.41 16.17 -1.09
CA PRO A 268 15.76 17.28 -0.38
C PRO A 268 15.51 18.56 -1.19
N THR A 269 16.05 18.65 -2.42
CA THR A 269 15.80 19.79 -3.32
C THR A 269 14.50 19.67 -4.10
N LEU A 270 13.81 18.52 -3.99
CA LEU A 270 12.57 18.29 -4.70
C LEU A 270 11.41 19.03 -4.05
N VAL A 271 10.50 19.49 -4.89
CA VAL A 271 9.24 20.13 -4.51
C VAL A 271 8.09 19.22 -4.94
N TYR A 272 7.10 19.06 -4.07
CA TYR A 272 5.86 18.36 -4.39
C TYR A 272 4.69 19.33 -4.43
N VAL A 273 3.85 19.17 -5.43
CA VAL A 273 2.61 19.93 -5.60
C VAL A 273 1.46 18.99 -5.94
N THR A 274 0.31 19.23 -5.35
CA THR A 274 -0.95 18.58 -5.73
C THR A 274 -1.77 19.60 -6.53
N PRO A 275 -1.80 19.50 -7.88
CA PRO A 275 -2.58 20.43 -8.70
C PRO A 275 -4.07 20.30 -8.42
N ASP A 276 -4.83 21.39 -8.62
CA ASP A 276 -6.30 21.33 -8.57
C ASP A 276 -6.81 20.30 -9.61
N GLY A 277 -7.80 19.49 -9.20
CA GLY A 277 -8.34 18.42 -10.05
C GLY A 277 -7.48 17.16 -10.09
N ALA A 278 -6.54 16.99 -9.16
CA ALA A 278 -5.79 15.75 -8.98
C ALA A 278 -6.74 14.55 -8.76
N TYR A 279 -6.32 13.38 -9.22
CA TYR A 279 -7.09 12.15 -9.08
C TYR A 279 -6.67 11.37 -7.85
N ALA A 280 -7.67 10.98 -7.05
CA ALA A 280 -7.49 10.21 -5.84
C ALA A 280 -7.86 8.73 -6.01
N ASN A 281 -7.30 7.93 -5.12
CA ASN A 281 -7.62 6.53 -4.89
C ASN A 281 -7.85 6.31 -3.41
N PHE A 282 -8.81 5.48 -3.05
CA PHE A 282 -8.92 4.92 -1.72
C PHE A 282 -8.25 3.55 -1.68
N ASN A 283 -7.43 3.29 -0.66
CA ASN A 283 -7.07 1.93 -0.33
C ASN A 283 -8.08 1.38 0.66
N THR A 284 -8.57 0.19 0.38
CA THR A 284 -9.67 -0.44 1.12
C THR A 284 -9.24 -1.76 1.71
N ILE A 285 -9.84 -2.12 2.83
CA ILE A 285 -9.68 -3.40 3.50
C ILE A 285 -10.84 -4.28 3.11
N ASN A 286 -10.54 -5.51 2.68
CA ASN A 286 -11.53 -6.48 2.26
C ASN A 286 -11.33 -7.77 3.05
N VAL A 287 -12.43 -8.41 3.46
CA VAL A 287 -12.45 -9.74 4.06
C VAL A 287 -12.66 -10.77 2.95
N THR A 288 -11.79 -11.74 2.85
CA THR A 288 -11.90 -12.76 1.79
C THR A 288 -13.02 -13.77 2.09
N LYS A 289 -13.51 -14.46 1.05
CA LYS A 289 -14.50 -15.53 1.22
C LYS A 289 -14.01 -16.67 2.11
N ASN A 290 -12.70 -16.91 2.14
CA ASN A 290 -12.07 -17.99 2.88
C ASN A 290 -11.57 -17.58 4.26
N CYS A 291 -11.86 -16.36 4.70
CA CYS A 291 -11.41 -15.84 5.99
C CYS A 291 -11.76 -16.83 7.12
N ALA A 292 -10.73 -17.31 7.81
CA ALA A 292 -10.87 -18.28 8.88
C ALA A 292 -11.38 -17.65 10.19
N ASN A 293 -10.99 -16.39 10.46
CA ASN A 293 -11.36 -15.67 11.68
C ASN A 293 -11.97 -14.29 11.35
N LYS A 294 -13.26 -14.29 11.03
CA LYS A 294 -14.00 -13.06 10.67
C LYS A 294 -14.11 -12.06 11.81
N GLU A 295 -14.16 -12.51 13.05
CA GLU A 295 -14.22 -11.63 14.22
C GLU A 295 -12.91 -10.84 14.32
N LEU A 296 -11.77 -11.52 14.25
CA LEU A 296 -10.47 -10.87 14.27
C LEU A 296 -10.25 -9.95 13.05
N ALA A 297 -10.76 -10.34 11.88
CA ALA A 297 -10.73 -9.49 10.69
C ALA A 297 -11.54 -8.18 10.90
N TYR A 298 -12.67 -8.23 11.58
CA TYR A 298 -13.47 -7.04 11.89
C TYR A 298 -12.81 -6.15 12.95
N GLU A 299 -12.15 -6.75 13.96
CA GLU A 299 -11.33 -5.99 14.91
C GLU A 299 -10.16 -5.30 14.20
N TYR A 300 -9.48 -5.98 13.27
CA TYR A 300 -8.43 -5.37 12.47
C TYR A 300 -8.95 -4.17 11.64
N ILE A 301 -10.09 -4.31 10.98
CA ILE A 301 -10.71 -3.20 10.23
C ILE A 301 -11.02 -2.04 11.17
N ASN A 302 -11.67 -2.32 12.31
CA ASN A 302 -12.05 -1.30 13.28
C ASN A 302 -10.83 -0.57 13.85
N TYR A 303 -9.77 -1.32 14.17
CA TYR A 303 -8.49 -0.79 14.62
C TYR A 303 -7.84 0.07 13.55
N ARG A 304 -7.79 -0.41 12.28
CA ARG A 304 -7.11 0.27 11.16
C ARG A 304 -7.74 1.61 10.80
N ILE A 305 -9.04 1.79 11.07
CA ILE A 305 -9.75 3.06 10.85
C ILE A 305 -10.02 3.83 12.16
N SER A 306 -9.35 3.50 13.26
CA SER A 306 -9.45 4.24 14.51
C SER A 306 -8.74 5.60 14.41
N GLU A 307 -9.21 6.58 15.18
CA GLU A 307 -8.59 7.91 15.28
C GLU A 307 -7.14 7.80 15.77
N GLU A 308 -6.90 6.96 16.79
CA GLU A 308 -5.58 6.77 17.37
C GLU A 308 -4.58 6.24 16.34
N LEU A 309 -4.92 5.13 15.65
CA LEU A 309 -4.01 4.55 14.67
C LEU A 309 -3.82 5.46 13.47
N GLN A 310 -4.89 6.03 12.90
CA GLN A 310 -4.78 6.90 11.72
C GLN A 310 -4.02 8.19 12.03
N THR A 311 -4.01 8.65 13.29
CA THR A 311 -3.13 9.76 13.70
C THR A 311 -1.66 9.35 13.65
N LYS A 312 -1.33 8.12 14.06
CA LYS A 312 0.04 7.58 14.02
C LYS A 312 0.49 7.30 12.59
N THR A 313 -0.32 6.56 11.82
CA THR A 313 0.05 6.18 10.44
C THR A 313 0.09 7.40 9.50
N GLY A 314 -0.75 8.40 9.75
CA GLY A 314 -0.67 9.66 9.02
C GLY A 314 0.70 10.32 9.16
N LYS A 315 1.24 10.37 10.39
CA LYS A 315 2.56 10.97 10.66
C LYS A 315 3.72 10.10 10.21
N ALA A 316 3.62 8.79 10.40
CA ALA A 316 4.70 7.86 10.16
C ALA A 316 4.79 7.38 8.70
N LEU A 317 3.62 7.20 8.03
CA LEU A 317 3.50 6.62 6.70
C LEU A 317 2.94 7.60 5.65
N ASN A 318 2.64 8.84 6.03
CA ASN A 318 1.94 9.82 5.17
C ASN A 318 0.59 9.28 4.64
N GLU A 319 -0.11 8.50 5.45
CA GLU A 319 -1.44 7.99 5.11
C GLU A 319 -2.50 9.00 5.49
N ALA A 320 -3.11 9.63 4.50
CA ALA A 320 -4.22 10.56 4.76
C ALA A 320 -5.42 9.78 5.33
N PRO A 321 -5.97 10.23 6.49
CA PRO A 321 -6.97 9.47 7.21
C PRO A 321 -8.33 9.48 6.51
N THR A 322 -9.07 8.39 6.68
CA THR A 322 -10.50 8.31 6.35
C THR A 322 -11.41 8.55 7.55
N ASN A 323 -10.85 8.56 8.76
CA ASN A 323 -11.58 8.91 9.97
C ASN A 323 -11.64 10.44 10.13
N LYS A 324 -12.83 10.99 10.19
CA LYS A 324 -13.10 12.45 10.25
C LYS A 324 -12.67 13.14 11.55
N ASP A 325 -12.44 12.34 12.62
CA ASP A 325 -12.04 12.87 13.92
C ASP A 325 -10.52 13.10 14.00
N VAL A 326 -9.73 12.54 13.06
CA VAL A 326 -8.28 12.77 12.97
C VAL A 326 -8.01 14.21 12.51
N THR A 327 -7.10 14.87 13.23
CA THR A 327 -6.70 16.25 12.91
C THR A 327 -5.20 16.37 12.79
N PHE A 328 -4.75 17.05 11.72
CA PHE A 328 -3.36 17.40 11.47
C PHE A 328 -3.18 18.90 11.32
N THR A 329 -2.01 19.38 11.70
CA THR A 329 -1.56 20.73 11.36
C THR A 329 -1.27 20.82 9.85
N GLU A 330 -1.17 22.04 9.32
CA GLU A 330 -0.80 22.28 7.93
C GLU A 330 0.56 21.66 7.57
N GLU A 331 1.54 21.75 8.47
CA GLU A 331 2.87 21.15 8.25
C GLU A 331 2.83 19.62 8.24
N GLU A 332 2.06 19.00 9.15
CA GLU A 332 1.93 17.52 9.19
C GLU A 332 1.21 16.96 7.96
N SER A 333 0.34 17.73 7.34
CA SER A 333 -0.49 17.28 6.20
C SER A 333 -0.09 17.88 4.86
N LYS A 334 1.03 18.62 4.79
CA LYS A 334 1.43 19.36 3.60
C LYS A 334 1.51 18.52 2.33
N ASP A 335 1.97 17.28 2.45
CA ASP A 335 2.16 16.32 1.36
C ASP A 335 1.04 15.27 1.27
N MET A 336 -0.01 15.39 2.11
CA MET A 336 -1.14 14.46 2.14
C MET A 336 -2.35 14.98 1.36
N THR A 337 -3.16 14.06 0.88
CA THR A 337 -4.52 14.34 0.40
C THR A 337 -5.46 14.50 1.60
N TYR A 338 -5.39 15.68 2.27
CA TYR A 338 -6.09 15.95 3.52
C TYR A 338 -6.78 17.31 3.49
N GLY A 339 -7.86 17.46 4.27
CA GLY A 339 -8.60 18.73 4.39
C GLY A 339 -9.14 19.24 3.05
N ASP A 340 -8.83 20.49 2.72
CA ASP A 340 -9.30 21.12 1.48
C ASP A 340 -8.79 20.43 0.21
N LYS A 341 -7.62 19.78 0.25
CA LYS A 341 -7.12 18.99 -0.88
C LYS A 341 -8.02 17.79 -1.13
N ALA A 342 -8.38 17.04 -0.08
CA ALA A 342 -9.28 15.89 -0.19
C ALA A 342 -10.69 16.28 -0.70
N ALA A 343 -11.14 17.51 -0.44
CA ALA A 343 -12.42 17.99 -0.93
C ALA A 343 -12.41 18.36 -2.43
N LYS A 344 -11.23 18.56 -3.03
CA LYS A 344 -11.07 19.01 -4.43
C LYS A 344 -10.63 17.91 -5.39
N VAL A 345 -10.19 16.77 -4.89
CA VAL A 345 -9.74 15.67 -5.76
C VAL A 345 -10.89 15.05 -6.54
N LYS A 346 -10.58 14.56 -7.72
CA LYS A 346 -11.47 13.75 -8.54
C LYS A 346 -11.22 12.27 -8.25
N VAL A 347 -12.18 11.43 -8.58
CA VAL A 347 -12.07 9.97 -8.46
C VAL A 347 -12.16 9.34 -9.84
N VAL A 348 -11.33 8.32 -10.08
CA VAL A 348 -11.42 7.50 -11.30
C VAL A 348 -12.68 6.65 -11.23
N ASP A 349 -13.49 6.66 -12.29
CA ASP A 349 -14.65 5.76 -12.40
C ASP A 349 -14.19 4.36 -12.81
N TYR A 350 -13.97 3.50 -11.80
CA TYR A 350 -13.52 2.12 -12.05
C TYR A 350 -14.62 1.22 -12.60
N ALA A 351 -15.90 1.56 -12.47
CA ALA A 351 -16.97 0.84 -13.15
C ALA A 351 -16.89 1.03 -14.66
N PHE A 352 -16.47 2.21 -15.10
CA PHE A 352 -16.17 2.48 -16.50
C PHE A 352 -14.81 1.89 -16.95
N VAL A 353 -13.76 2.06 -16.15
CA VAL A 353 -12.38 1.70 -16.55
C VAL A 353 -12.17 0.18 -16.60
N ASN A 354 -12.60 -0.55 -15.57
CA ASN A 354 -12.29 -1.98 -15.44
C ASN A 354 -12.68 -2.82 -16.67
N PRO A 355 -13.87 -2.64 -17.29
CA PRO A 355 -14.25 -3.39 -18.50
C PRO A 355 -13.36 -3.10 -19.71
N ILE A 356 -12.77 -1.90 -19.80
CA ILE A 356 -11.98 -1.47 -20.97
C ILE A 356 -10.49 -1.37 -20.69
N LEU A 357 -10.04 -1.67 -19.48
CA LEU A 357 -8.64 -1.51 -19.06
C LEU A 357 -7.66 -2.27 -19.95
N ASN A 358 -8.00 -3.47 -20.42
CA ASN A 358 -7.15 -4.21 -21.34
C ASN A 358 -6.95 -3.46 -22.68
N ASN A 359 -7.97 -2.78 -23.19
CA ASN A 359 -7.84 -1.95 -24.38
C ASN A 359 -6.94 -0.74 -24.11
N TRP A 360 -7.02 -0.15 -22.91
CA TRP A 360 -6.14 0.94 -22.52
C TRP A 360 -4.70 0.48 -22.38
N ILE A 361 -4.44 -0.70 -21.80
CA ILE A 361 -3.11 -1.30 -21.71
C ILE A 361 -2.52 -1.49 -23.12
N ASP A 362 -3.30 -2.01 -24.06
CA ASP A 362 -2.87 -2.18 -25.46
C ASP A 362 -2.57 -0.85 -26.15
N GLN A 363 -3.37 0.19 -25.89
CA GLN A 363 -3.12 1.54 -26.42
C GLN A 363 -1.90 2.17 -25.76
N TRP A 364 -1.74 2.04 -24.43
CA TRP A 364 -0.59 2.51 -23.69
C TRP A 364 0.71 1.91 -24.24
N ASN A 365 0.75 0.61 -24.42
CA ASN A 365 1.92 -0.08 -24.96
C ASN A 365 2.30 0.43 -26.36
N ARG A 366 1.31 0.77 -27.19
CA ARG A 366 1.55 1.34 -28.53
C ARG A 366 1.96 2.81 -28.49
N THR A 367 1.46 3.57 -27.53
CA THR A 367 1.65 5.02 -27.46
C THR A 367 2.88 5.40 -26.63
N ILE A 368 3.05 4.77 -25.48
CA ILE A 368 4.07 5.15 -24.48
C ILE A 368 5.30 4.22 -24.55
N ASN A 369 5.10 2.89 -24.59
CA ASN A 369 6.18 1.92 -24.43
C ASN A 369 6.88 1.53 -25.75
N GLN A 370 6.43 2.00 -26.90
CA GLN A 370 7.08 1.83 -28.19
C GLN A 370 7.80 3.14 -28.55
#